data_4b1542bb208860590bb9bb3f1b8c06d6
#
_entry.id   4b1542bb208860590bb9bb3f1b8c06d6
#
_cell.length_a   1.000
_cell.length_b   1.000
_cell.length_c   1.000
_cell.angle_alpha   90.00
_cell.angle_beta   90.00
_cell.angle_gamma   90.00
#
_symmetry.space_group_name_H-M   'P 1'
#
loop_
_entity.id
_entity.type
_entity.pdbx_description
1 polymer ?
#
loop_
_entity_poly.entity_id
_entity_poly.type
_entity_poly.pdbx_seq_one_letter_code
_entity_poly.pdbx_strand_id
1 'polypeptide(L)' 'MKQIERDLLAVSMSRSARRIMRLAETEQMSGFRRSHIYALMKEGMFPQAKRIGRRAVGWDSLEVEQWIAERLDVEMR' A
#
# COMPACT_ATOMS: atom_id res chain seq x y z
N MET A 1 24.97 -5.08 20.19
CA MET A 1 24.07 -5.80 20.46
C MET A 1 22.79 -5.17 20.36
N LYS A 2 22.44 -4.38 21.23
CA LYS A 2 21.27 -3.73 21.14
C LYS A 2 21.18 -2.93 19.91
N GLN A 3 22.25 -2.37 19.45
CA GLN A 3 22.28 -1.57 18.27
C GLN A 3 21.89 -2.41 17.06
N ILE A 4 22.41 -3.58 16.99
CA ILE A 4 22.11 -4.46 15.90
C ILE A 4 20.67 -4.85 15.89
N GLU A 5 20.13 -5.11 17.03
CA GLU A 5 18.76 -5.47 17.13
C GLU A 5 17.91 -4.35 16.68
N ARG A 6 18.25 -3.15 17.07
CA ARG A 6 17.50 -2.03 16.68
C ARG A 6 17.58 -1.81 15.19
N ASP A 7 18.73 -2.05 14.62
CA ASP A 7 18.90 -1.88 13.21
C ASP A 7 18.04 -2.86 12.43
N LEU A 8 17.97 -4.06 12.92
CA LEU A 8 17.15 -5.05 12.27
C LEU A 8 15.69 -4.69 12.36
N LEU A 9 15.31 -4.21 13.51
CA LEU A 9 13.94 -3.79 13.67
C LEU A 9 13.64 -2.63 12.80
N ALA A 10 14.55 -1.70 12.69
CA ALA A 10 14.35 -0.53 11.88
C ALA A 10 14.19 -0.92 10.42
N VAL A 11 14.97 -1.84 9.96
CA VAL A 11 14.87 -2.28 8.59
C VAL A 11 13.53 -2.94 8.37
N SER A 12 13.15 -3.78 9.30
CA SER A 12 11.91 -4.46 9.23
C SER A 12 10.77 -3.47 9.22
N MET A 13 10.85 -2.51 10.11
CA MET A 13 9.84 -1.53 10.20
C MET A 13 9.80 -0.64 9.00
N SER A 14 10.94 -0.42 8.39
CA SER A 14 11.02 0.39 7.22
C SER A 14 10.24 -0.25 6.09
N ARG A 15 10.36 -1.55 5.95
CA ARG A 15 9.65 -2.23 4.91
C ARG A 15 8.17 -2.22 5.17
N SER A 16 7.79 -2.29 6.43
CA SER A 16 6.41 -2.30 6.76
C SER A 16 5.96 -1.04 7.43
N ALA A 17 6.78 0.01 7.37
CA ALA A 17 6.40 1.23 8.01
C ALA A 17 5.18 1.79 7.33
N ARG A 18 4.20 2.09 8.14
CA ARG A 18 2.94 2.56 7.63
C ARG A 18 3.09 4.00 7.19
N ARG A 19 2.61 4.32 6.05
CA ARG A 19 2.64 5.69 5.58
C ARG A 19 1.46 5.92 4.66
N ILE A 20 1.21 7.17 4.38
CA ILE A 20 0.14 7.53 3.50
C ILE A 20 0.67 7.55 2.08
N MET A 21 -0.03 6.88 1.18
CA MET A 21 0.34 6.88 -0.20
C MET A 21 -0.67 7.68 -0.98
N ARG A 22 -0.19 8.59 -1.82
CA ARG A 22 -1.06 9.37 -2.65
C ARG A 22 -1.28 8.60 -3.96
N LEU A 23 -2.15 9.11 -4.78
CA LEU A 23 -2.55 8.39 -5.99
C LEU A 23 -1.37 8.00 -6.88
N ALA A 24 -0.47 8.92 -7.12
CA ALA A 24 0.66 8.64 -8.01
C ALA A 24 1.48 7.47 -7.50
N GLU A 25 1.72 7.44 -6.21
CA GLU A 25 2.51 6.36 -5.63
C GLU A 25 1.72 5.06 -5.67
N THR A 26 0.42 5.15 -5.43
CA THR A 26 -0.43 3.98 -5.47
C THR A 26 -0.47 3.40 -6.88
N GLU A 27 -0.50 4.26 -7.86
CA GLU A 27 -0.43 3.80 -9.24
C GLU A 27 0.88 3.09 -9.53
N GLN A 28 1.96 3.66 -9.05
CA GLN A 28 3.26 3.05 -9.27
C GLN A 28 3.42 1.73 -8.57
N MET A 29 2.97 1.65 -7.35
CA MET A 29 3.11 0.42 -6.59
C MET A 29 2.22 -0.68 -7.13
N SER A 30 1.01 -0.37 -7.53
CA SER A 30 0.08 -1.38 -7.98
C SER A 30 0.22 -1.68 -9.46
N GLY A 31 0.74 -0.74 -10.22
CA GLY A 31 0.83 -0.90 -11.66
C GLY A 31 -0.46 -0.57 -12.38
N PHE A 32 -1.49 -0.17 -11.65
CA PHE A 32 -2.76 0.17 -12.25
C PHE A 32 -2.90 1.67 -12.40
N ARG A 33 -3.68 2.07 -13.38
CA ARG A 33 -3.93 3.47 -13.58
C ARG A 33 -5.10 3.90 -12.72
N ARG A 34 -5.26 5.20 -12.61
CA ARG A 34 -6.28 5.80 -11.78
C ARG A 34 -7.67 5.21 -11.98
N SER A 35 -8.12 5.16 -13.21
CA SER A 35 -9.47 4.69 -13.45
C SER A 35 -9.66 3.24 -13.03
N HIS A 36 -8.62 2.43 -13.21
CA HIS A 36 -8.70 1.04 -12.82
C HIS A 36 -8.75 0.92 -11.30
N ILE A 37 -7.93 1.71 -10.61
CA ILE A 37 -7.92 1.69 -9.16
C ILE A 37 -9.29 2.07 -8.61
N TYR A 38 -9.86 3.14 -9.13
CA TYR A 38 -11.16 3.58 -8.63
C TYR A 38 -12.27 2.60 -8.97
N ALA A 39 -12.18 1.96 -10.11
CA ALA A 39 -13.16 0.95 -10.47
C ALA A 39 -13.09 -0.22 -9.51
N LEU A 40 -11.88 -0.67 -9.18
CA LEU A 40 -11.71 -1.76 -8.23
C LEU A 40 -12.17 -1.38 -6.85
N MET A 41 -11.91 -0.13 -6.44
CA MET A 41 -12.36 0.34 -5.15
C MET A 41 -13.88 0.29 -5.06
N LYS A 42 -14.53 0.66 -6.14
CA LYS A 42 -15.96 0.68 -6.16
C LYS A 42 -16.53 -0.71 -5.98
N GLU A 43 -15.80 -1.70 -6.46
CA GLU A 43 -16.22 -3.08 -6.32
C GLU A 43 -15.73 -3.72 -5.04
N GLY A 44 -15.04 -2.97 -4.22
CA GLY A 44 -14.51 -3.50 -2.98
C GLY A 44 -13.32 -4.42 -3.18
N MET A 45 -12.66 -4.30 -4.33
CA MET A 45 -11.57 -5.20 -4.66
C MET A 45 -10.21 -4.54 -4.62
N PHE A 46 -10.13 -3.37 -4.06
CA PHE A 46 -8.87 -2.67 -3.87
C PHE A 46 -9.01 -1.88 -2.58
N PRO A 47 -7.92 -1.66 -1.84
CA PRO A 47 -8.01 -0.92 -0.59
C PRO A 47 -8.63 0.44 -0.80
N GLN A 48 -9.45 0.84 0.13
CA GLN A 48 -10.17 2.09 0.01
C GLN A 48 -9.29 3.27 0.37
N ALA A 49 -9.42 4.35 -0.39
CA ALA A 49 -8.71 5.57 -0.05
C ALA A 49 -9.39 6.20 1.15
N LYS A 50 -8.61 6.86 1.98
CA LYS A 50 -9.12 7.49 3.17
C LYS A 50 -8.90 8.99 3.08
N ARG A 51 -9.77 9.72 3.72
CA ARG A 51 -9.63 11.15 3.75
C ARG A 51 -8.52 11.51 4.70
N ILE A 52 -7.51 12.17 4.20
CA ILE A 52 -6.37 12.52 5.02
C ILE A 52 -6.27 14.01 5.26
N GLY A 53 -7.15 14.78 4.65
CA GLY A 53 -7.15 16.21 4.83
C GLY A 53 -8.39 16.78 4.18
N ARG A 54 -8.45 18.10 4.16
CA ARG A 54 -9.59 18.75 3.66
C ARG A 54 -9.94 18.38 2.23
N ARG A 55 -8.97 18.35 1.37
CA ARG A 55 -9.16 18.00 0.00
C ARG A 55 -8.22 16.93 -0.46
N ALA A 56 -7.82 16.09 0.47
CA ALA A 56 -6.80 15.11 0.16
C ALA A 56 -7.23 13.73 0.59
N VAL A 57 -6.94 12.76 -0.24
CA VAL A 57 -7.20 11.38 0.11
C VAL A 57 -5.89 10.62 -0.10
N GLY A 58 -5.77 9.50 0.56
CA GLY A 58 -4.60 8.68 0.42
C GLY A 58 -4.92 7.27 0.81
N TRP A 59 -3.98 6.39 0.58
CA TRP A 59 -4.14 4.99 0.90
C TRP A 59 -3.18 4.62 2.00
N ASP A 60 -3.57 3.66 2.79
CA ASP A 60 -2.73 3.11 3.84
C ASP A 60 -1.71 2.22 3.14
N SER A 61 -0.44 2.53 3.27
CA SER A 61 0.60 1.78 2.58
C SER A 61 0.56 0.30 2.94
N LEU A 62 0.24 -0.02 4.18
CA LEU A 62 0.22 -1.42 4.58
C LEU A 62 -0.91 -2.17 3.89
N GLU A 63 -2.03 -1.51 3.71
CA GLU A 63 -3.14 -2.15 3.02
C GLU A 63 -2.79 -2.40 1.56
N VAL A 64 -2.14 -1.44 0.94
CA VAL A 64 -1.77 -1.58 -0.46
C VAL A 64 -0.71 -2.66 -0.62
N GLU A 65 0.27 -2.67 0.27
CA GLU A 65 1.32 -3.69 0.21
C GLU A 65 0.74 -5.07 0.40
N GLN A 66 -0.18 -5.19 1.33
CA GLN A 66 -0.82 -6.47 1.59
C GLN A 66 -1.62 -6.92 0.37
N TRP A 67 -2.33 -6.00 -0.24
CA TRP A 67 -3.11 -6.31 -1.42
C TRP A 67 -2.22 -6.79 -2.56
N ILE A 68 -1.09 -6.12 -2.74
CA ILE A 68 -0.15 -6.49 -3.79
C ILE A 68 0.42 -7.88 -3.51
N ALA A 69 0.79 -8.12 -2.27
CA ALA A 69 1.35 -9.41 -1.90
C ALA A 69 0.35 -10.52 -2.18
N GLU A 70 -0.89 -10.30 -1.84
CA GLU A 70 -1.91 -11.29 -2.06
C GLU A 70 -2.12 -11.56 -3.55
N ARG A 71 -2.05 -10.50 -4.35
CA ARG A 71 -2.20 -10.66 -5.77
C ARG A 71 -1.05 -11.43 -6.39
N LEU A 72 0.15 -11.13 -5.93
CA LEU A 72 1.33 -11.78 -6.48
C LEU A 72 1.49 -13.21 -6.01
N ASP A 73 0.92 -13.52 -4.87
CA ASP A 73 1.03 -14.86 -4.33
C ASP A 73 0.01 -15.82 -4.92
N VAL A 74 -0.94 -15.31 -5.66
CA VAL A 74 -1.92 -16.16 -6.28
C VAL A 74 -1.27 -16.80 -7.51
N GLU A 75 -1.30 -18.10 -7.55
CA GLU A 75 -0.70 -18.78 -8.68
C GLU A 75 -1.58 -18.71 -9.89
N MET A 76 -0.97 -18.43 -11.02
CA MET A 76 -1.72 -18.36 -12.26
C MET A 76 -1.67 -19.72 -12.90
N ARG A 77 -2.80 -20.25 -13.16
CA ARG A 77 -2.85 -21.60 -13.76
C ARG A 77 -3.31 -21.53 -15.16
#